data_36635261c84367fd8061ca56f8484a89
#
_entry.id   36635261c84367fd8061ca56f8484a89
#
_cell.length_a   1.000
_cell.length_b   1.000
_cell.length_c   1.000
_cell.angle_alpha   90.00
_cell.angle_beta   90.00
_cell.angle_gamma   90.00
#
_symmetry.space_group_name_H-M   'P 1'
#
loop_
_entity.id
_entity.type
_entity.pdbx_description
1 polymer ?
#
loop_
_entity_poly.entity_id
_entity_poly.type
_entity_poly.pdbx_seq_one_letter_code
_entity_poly.pdbx_strand_id
1 'polypeptide(L)'
;LTDRLVRRLGTGGLTAVSVALTAVALFGFSSAAAFWQLALWAIPYGLGAGGVDAALNAYVATHYAARHMNWLHCSWGIGAAAGPMVMSWQMASEAGWPGGYRLVGILQVVLVVVLIVSLPLWGDRTSVAQNKQQGERRPSAPSRRGLVSRPGVRQAMAGFLCYCALESSCGLWSSTLLVLGHGIPAQTAALLA
;
A
#
# COMPACT_ATOMS: atom_id res chain seq x y z
N LEU A 1 -5.91 2.06 15.39
CA LEU A 1 -6.80 2.90 14.59
C LEU A 1 -7.56 2.05 13.58
N THR A 2 -6.87 1.19 12.84
CA THR A 2 -7.42 0.31 11.77
C THR A 2 -8.54 -0.57 12.28
N ASP A 3 -8.40 -1.21 13.47
CA ASP A 3 -9.45 -2.07 14.05
C ASP A 3 -10.77 -1.34 14.35
N ARG A 4 -10.71 -0.06 14.69
CA ARG A 4 -11.92 0.76 14.94
C ARG A 4 -12.60 1.15 13.63
N LEU A 5 -11.81 1.43 12.59
CA LEU A 5 -12.28 1.78 11.26
C LEU A 5 -12.89 0.56 10.55
N VAL A 6 -12.23 -0.61 10.64
CA VAL A 6 -12.79 -1.87 10.12
C VAL A 6 -14.13 -2.21 10.77
N ARG A 7 -14.29 -1.98 12.08
CA ARG A 7 -15.57 -2.21 12.75
C ARG A 7 -16.69 -1.28 12.32
N ARG A 8 -16.39 -0.08 11.83
CA ARG A 8 -17.39 0.91 11.39
C ARG A 8 -17.71 0.83 9.90
N LEU A 9 -16.69 0.62 9.07
CA LEU A 9 -16.78 0.68 7.61
C LEU A 9 -16.77 -0.70 6.95
N GLY A 10 -16.44 -1.75 7.71
CA GLY A 10 -16.11 -3.06 7.16
C GLY A 10 -14.75 -3.03 6.43
N THR A 11 -14.25 -4.20 6.02
CA THR A 11 -12.96 -4.28 5.31
C THR A 11 -13.05 -3.64 3.92
N GLY A 12 -14.13 -3.89 3.17
CA GLY A 12 -14.32 -3.30 1.84
C GLY A 12 -14.44 -1.78 1.87
N GLY A 13 -15.21 -1.23 2.83
CA GLY A 13 -15.35 0.21 2.99
C GLY A 13 -14.04 0.90 3.38
N LEU A 14 -13.27 0.29 4.30
CA LEU A 14 -11.94 0.80 4.66
C LEU A 14 -11.00 0.79 3.46
N THR A 15 -10.99 -0.30 2.68
CA THR A 15 -10.18 -0.41 1.46
C THR A 15 -10.54 0.69 0.46
N ALA A 16 -11.83 0.90 0.19
CA ALA A 16 -12.30 1.92 -0.75
C ALA A 16 -11.89 3.34 -0.31
N VAL A 17 -12.09 3.69 0.97
CA VAL A 17 -11.68 4.99 1.52
C VAL A 17 -10.16 5.17 1.47
N SER A 18 -9.40 4.14 1.78
CA SER A 18 -7.95 4.17 1.76
C SER A 18 -7.40 4.36 0.34
N VAL A 19 -7.96 3.66 -0.66
CA VAL A 19 -7.60 3.85 -2.08
C VAL A 19 -8.02 5.23 -2.58
N ALA A 20 -9.17 5.75 -2.16
CA ALA A 20 -9.58 7.12 -2.48
C ALA A 20 -8.59 8.16 -1.91
N LEU A 21 -8.11 7.95 -0.69
CA LEU A 21 -7.14 8.83 -0.05
C LEU A 21 -5.80 8.83 -0.79
N THR A 22 -5.33 7.66 -1.26
CA THR A 22 -4.12 7.58 -2.10
C THR A 22 -4.33 8.24 -3.47
N ALA A 23 -5.52 8.10 -4.09
CA ALA A 23 -5.83 8.76 -5.35
C ALA A 23 -5.78 10.29 -5.21
N VAL A 24 -6.39 10.85 -4.16
CA VAL A 24 -6.34 12.30 -3.87
C VAL A 24 -4.90 12.76 -3.68
N ALA A 25 -4.08 12.00 -2.96
CA ALA A 25 -2.68 12.32 -2.74
C ALA A 25 -1.86 12.30 -4.05
N LEU A 26 -2.13 11.38 -4.98
CA LEU A 26 -1.47 11.33 -6.28
C LEU A 26 -1.81 12.56 -7.14
N PHE A 27 -3.04 13.04 -7.12
CA PHE A 27 -3.38 14.31 -7.77
C PHE A 27 -2.70 15.49 -7.08
N GLY A 28 -2.57 15.46 -5.75
CA GLY A 28 -1.78 16.41 -5.00
C GLY A 28 -0.31 16.42 -5.41
N PHE A 29 0.31 15.26 -5.55
CA PHE A 29 1.67 15.16 -6.10
C PHE A 29 1.74 15.75 -7.51
N SER A 30 0.80 15.43 -8.40
CA SER A 30 0.82 15.93 -9.77
C SER A 30 0.70 17.45 -9.89
N SER A 31 0.15 18.11 -8.89
CA SER A 31 -0.04 19.58 -8.83
C SER A 31 0.99 20.30 -7.96
N ALA A 32 1.92 19.55 -7.34
CA ALA A 32 2.91 20.12 -6.44
C ALA A 32 3.95 20.96 -7.21
N ALA A 33 4.12 22.21 -6.81
CA ALA A 33 5.11 23.14 -7.35
C ALA A 33 6.37 23.25 -6.47
N ALA A 34 6.33 22.74 -5.24
CA ALA A 34 7.43 22.84 -4.27
C ALA A 34 7.57 21.54 -3.46
N PHE A 35 8.80 21.26 -3.02
CA PHE A 35 9.13 20.05 -2.26
C PHE A 35 8.28 19.86 -0.99
N TRP A 36 8.01 20.92 -0.24
CA TRP A 36 7.19 20.84 0.97
C TRP A 36 5.75 20.39 0.70
N GLN A 37 5.20 20.71 -0.49
CA GLN A 37 3.88 20.25 -0.92
C GLN A 37 3.88 18.73 -1.13
N LEU A 38 4.94 18.17 -1.71
CA LEU A 38 5.12 16.72 -1.84
C LEU A 38 5.14 16.06 -0.46
N ALA A 39 5.91 16.64 0.50
CA ALA A 39 5.95 16.14 1.86
C ALA A 39 4.56 16.17 2.55
N LEU A 40 3.77 17.22 2.30
CA LEU A 40 2.42 17.33 2.84
C LEU A 40 1.49 16.25 2.25
N TRP A 41 1.52 16.04 0.93
CA TRP A 41 0.71 15.02 0.27
C TRP A 41 1.18 13.58 0.57
N ALA A 42 2.42 13.38 1.00
CA ALA A 42 2.91 12.09 1.46
C ALA A 42 2.18 11.58 2.72
N ILE A 43 1.63 12.48 3.54
CA ILE A 43 0.87 12.09 4.75
C ILE A 43 -0.42 11.33 4.39
N PRO A 44 -1.36 11.91 3.62
CA PRO A 44 -2.56 11.17 3.21
C PRO A 44 -2.24 9.95 2.35
N TYR A 45 -1.20 10.02 1.51
CA TYR A 45 -0.75 8.87 0.74
C TYR A 45 -0.34 7.69 1.64
N GLY A 46 0.54 7.93 2.62
CA GLY A 46 1.00 6.89 3.55
C GLY A 46 -0.11 6.32 4.43
N LEU A 47 -1.05 7.17 4.88
CA LEU A 47 -2.23 6.72 5.63
C LEU A 47 -3.14 5.83 4.79
N GLY A 48 -3.37 6.18 3.54
CA GLY A 48 -4.16 5.38 2.59
C GLY A 48 -3.47 4.06 2.27
N ALA A 49 -2.22 4.09 1.85
CA ALA A 49 -1.44 2.90 1.51
C ALA A 49 -1.36 1.91 2.68
N GLY A 50 -1.00 2.39 3.88
CA GLY A 50 -0.95 1.54 5.08
C GLY A 50 -2.33 1.02 5.49
N GLY A 51 -3.40 1.76 5.23
CA GLY A 51 -4.78 1.32 5.48
C GLY A 51 -5.20 0.16 4.58
N VAL A 52 -4.90 0.24 3.28
CA VAL A 52 -5.14 -0.84 2.30
C VAL A 52 -4.35 -2.08 2.67
N ASP A 53 -3.05 -1.93 2.89
CA ASP A 53 -2.16 -3.04 3.22
C ASP A 53 -2.63 -3.79 4.46
N ALA A 54 -2.86 -3.08 5.56
CA ALA A 54 -3.33 -3.69 6.81
C ALA A 54 -4.70 -4.37 6.66
N ALA A 55 -5.63 -3.75 5.91
CA ALA A 55 -6.98 -4.29 5.73
C ALA A 55 -6.99 -5.56 4.88
N LEU A 56 -6.30 -5.55 3.73
CA LEU A 56 -6.26 -6.69 2.81
C LEU A 56 -5.47 -7.86 3.38
N ASN A 57 -4.31 -7.62 3.98
CA ASN A 57 -3.52 -8.67 4.62
C ASN A 57 -4.32 -9.36 5.74
N ALA A 58 -4.98 -8.59 6.61
CA ALA A 58 -5.83 -9.16 7.67
C ALA A 58 -7.01 -9.95 7.09
N TYR A 59 -7.66 -9.44 6.05
CA TYR A 59 -8.79 -10.10 5.40
C TYR A 59 -8.38 -11.42 4.75
N VAL A 60 -7.30 -11.41 3.95
CA VAL A 60 -6.80 -12.61 3.27
C VAL A 60 -6.32 -13.64 4.28
N ALA A 61 -5.59 -13.23 5.32
CA ALA A 61 -5.10 -14.14 6.37
C ALA A 61 -6.23 -14.83 7.15
N THR A 62 -7.40 -14.19 7.27
CA THR A 62 -8.52 -14.74 8.04
C THR A 62 -9.53 -15.54 7.20
N HIS A 63 -9.64 -15.26 5.89
CA HIS A 63 -10.69 -15.83 5.05
C HIS A 63 -10.19 -16.75 3.96
N TYR A 64 -8.88 -16.76 3.68
CA TYR A 64 -8.31 -17.47 2.55
C TYR A 64 -7.09 -18.33 2.95
N ALA A 65 -6.72 -19.28 2.08
CA ALA A 65 -5.52 -20.09 2.28
C ALA A 65 -4.23 -19.29 1.97
N ALA A 66 -3.10 -19.75 2.51
CA ALA A 66 -1.78 -19.11 2.36
C ALA A 66 -1.41 -18.78 0.89
N ARG A 67 -1.83 -19.61 -0.09
CA ARG A 67 -1.61 -19.35 -1.52
C ARG A 67 -2.18 -18.01 -2.00
N HIS A 68 -3.29 -17.55 -1.43
CA HIS A 68 -3.91 -16.27 -1.81
C HIS A 68 -3.12 -15.09 -1.24
N MET A 69 -2.48 -15.27 -0.08
CA MET A 69 -1.55 -14.29 0.45
C MET A 69 -0.33 -14.13 -0.48
N ASN A 70 0.19 -15.25 -1.00
CA ASN A 70 1.30 -15.19 -1.97
C ASN A 70 0.87 -14.46 -3.27
N TRP A 71 -0.37 -14.67 -3.74
CA TRP A 71 -0.89 -13.94 -4.90
C TRP A 71 -1.03 -12.44 -4.64
N LEU A 72 -1.46 -12.06 -3.43
CA LEU A 72 -1.54 -10.66 -3.03
C LEU A 72 -0.16 -9.98 -3.12
N HIS A 73 0.87 -10.62 -2.56
CA HIS A 73 2.24 -10.11 -2.62
C HIS A 73 2.84 -10.15 -4.03
N CYS A 74 2.51 -11.16 -4.83
CA CYS A 74 2.91 -11.22 -6.24
C CYS A 74 2.31 -10.05 -7.04
N SER A 75 1.03 -9.74 -6.82
CA SER A 75 0.37 -8.58 -7.44
C SER A 75 1.00 -7.26 -7.03
N TRP A 76 1.45 -7.15 -5.76
CA TRP A 76 2.22 -6.01 -5.30
C TRP A 76 3.54 -5.87 -6.06
N GLY A 77 4.28 -6.98 -6.26
CA GLY A 77 5.54 -6.97 -7.03
C GLY A 77 5.33 -6.56 -8.50
N ILE A 78 4.25 -7.01 -9.14
CA ILE A 78 3.89 -6.57 -10.49
C ILE A 78 3.64 -5.06 -10.52
N GLY A 79 2.90 -4.53 -9.54
CA GLY A 79 2.64 -3.10 -9.41
C GLY A 79 3.92 -2.29 -9.18
N ALA A 80 4.82 -2.80 -8.34
CA ALA A 80 6.12 -2.18 -8.06
C ALA A 80 7.00 -2.10 -9.30
N ALA A 81 6.97 -3.13 -10.17
CA ALA A 81 7.70 -3.11 -11.45
C ALA A 81 7.03 -2.20 -12.49
N ALA A 82 5.69 -2.17 -12.55
CA ALA A 82 4.97 -1.36 -13.53
C ALA A 82 5.06 0.16 -13.24
N GLY A 83 5.17 0.54 -11.97
CA GLY A 83 5.25 1.95 -11.56
C GLY A 83 6.38 2.74 -12.22
N PRO A 84 7.65 2.30 -12.10
CA PRO A 84 8.79 2.92 -12.77
C PRO A 84 8.65 2.96 -14.29
N MET A 85 8.07 1.93 -14.93
CA MET A 85 7.83 1.91 -16.39
C MET A 85 6.85 3.01 -16.81
N VAL A 86 5.75 3.16 -16.10
CA VAL A 86 4.78 4.24 -16.35
C VAL A 86 5.42 5.61 -16.15
N MET A 87 6.20 5.77 -15.08
CA MET A 87 6.90 7.03 -14.80
C MET A 87 7.95 7.34 -15.86
N SER A 88 8.75 6.37 -16.26
CA SER A 88 9.76 6.51 -17.34
C SER A 88 9.12 6.95 -18.66
N TRP A 89 8.01 6.32 -19.04
CA TRP A 89 7.26 6.69 -20.23
C TRP A 89 6.73 8.13 -20.17
N GLN A 90 6.19 8.54 -19.05
CA GLN A 90 5.69 9.90 -18.87
C GLN A 90 6.81 10.95 -18.80
N MET A 91 7.97 10.61 -18.25
CA MET A 91 9.14 11.50 -18.27
C MET A 91 9.67 11.74 -19.67
N ALA A 92 9.46 10.80 -20.61
CA ALA A 92 9.78 10.97 -22.02
C ALA A 92 8.78 11.86 -22.77
N SER A 93 7.61 12.12 -22.22
CA SER A 93 6.56 12.98 -22.79
C SER A 93 6.66 14.41 -22.24
N GLU A 94 5.96 15.36 -22.90
CA GLU A 94 5.86 16.75 -22.43
C GLU A 94 5.17 16.88 -21.06
N ALA A 95 4.39 15.87 -20.65
CA ALA A 95 3.67 15.87 -19.37
C ALA A 95 4.61 15.65 -18.15
N GLY A 96 5.81 15.11 -18.38
CA GLY A 96 6.80 14.89 -17.34
C GLY A 96 6.33 14.04 -16.17
N TRP A 97 7.01 14.13 -15.02
CA TRP A 97 6.67 13.41 -13.79
C TRP A 97 5.26 13.75 -13.23
N PRO A 98 4.71 14.99 -13.36
CA PRO A 98 3.35 15.26 -12.93
C PRO A 98 2.31 14.46 -13.70
N GLY A 99 2.57 14.23 -15.01
CA GLY A 99 1.74 13.39 -15.88
C GLY A 99 1.68 11.94 -15.38
N GLY A 100 2.80 11.39 -14.92
CA GLY A 100 2.86 10.05 -14.34
C GLY A 100 1.96 9.89 -13.11
N TYR A 101 2.06 10.81 -12.16
CA TYR A 101 1.19 10.80 -10.98
C TYR A 101 -0.29 10.98 -11.34
N ARG A 102 -0.59 11.84 -12.32
CA ARG A 102 -1.97 12.04 -12.80
C ARG A 102 -2.55 10.78 -13.44
N LEU A 103 -1.77 10.08 -14.27
CA LEU A 103 -2.19 8.84 -14.91
C LEU A 103 -2.49 7.75 -13.87
N VAL A 104 -1.58 7.53 -12.91
CA VAL A 104 -1.79 6.56 -11.84
C VAL A 104 -2.98 6.98 -10.96
N GLY A 105 -3.14 8.27 -10.68
CA GLY A 105 -4.28 8.81 -9.96
C GLY A 105 -5.61 8.51 -10.64
N ILE A 106 -5.69 8.65 -11.97
CA ILE A 106 -6.89 8.30 -12.75
C ILE A 106 -7.19 6.79 -12.65
N LEU A 107 -6.18 5.94 -12.79
CA LEU A 107 -6.35 4.49 -12.61
C LEU A 107 -6.85 4.14 -11.21
N GLN A 108 -6.36 4.84 -10.19
CA GLN A 108 -6.84 4.67 -8.82
C GLN A 108 -8.29 5.12 -8.63
N VAL A 109 -8.74 6.21 -9.28
CA VAL A 109 -10.15 6.62 -9.25
C VAL A 109 -11.04 5.55 -9.88
N VAL A 110 -10.63 4.96 -11.01
CA VAL A 110 -11.37 3.83 -11.61
C VAL A 110 -11.44 2.67 -10.62
N LEU A 111 -10.34 2.34 -9.96
CA LEU A 111 -10.32 1.29 -8.93
C LEU A 111 -11.25 1.61 -7.76
N VAL A 112 -11.30 2.86 -7.29
CA VAL A 112 -12.23 3.30 -6.25
C VAL A 112 -13.69 3.07 -6.66
N VAL A 113 -14.03 3.42 -7.89
CA VAL A 113 -15.39 3.18 -8.43
C VAL A 113 -15.71 1.68 -8.43
N VAL A 114 -14.79 0.84 -8.92
CA VAL A 114 -14.94 -0.61 -8.91
C VAL A 114 -15.11 -1.15 -7.48
N LEU A 115 -14.30 -0.66 -6.54
CA LEU A 115 -14.42 -1.06 -5.12
C LEU A 115 -15.77 -0.64 -4.52
N ILE A 116 -16.24 0.58 -4.80
CA ILE A 116 -17.54 1.04 -4.31
C ILE A 116 -18.67 0.19 -4.88
N VAL A 117 -18.66 -0.10 -6.17
CA VAL A 117 -19.66 -0.97 -6.82
C VAL A 117 -19.61 -2.39 -6.27
N SER A 118 -18.42 -2.87 -5.90
CA SER A 118 -18.25 -4.21 -5.32
C SER A 118 -18.57 -4.29 -3.82
N LEU A 119 -18.79 -3.17 -3.11
CA LEU A 119 -19.07 -3.17 -1.67
C LEU A 119 -20.18 -4.16 -1.24
N PRO A 120 -21.30 -4.31 -1.97
CA PRO A 120 -22.34 -5.29 -1.59
C PRO A 120 -21.82 -6.73 -1.55
N LEU A 121 -20.79 -7.06 -2.34
CA LEU A 121 -20.21 -8.40 -2.37
C LEU A 121 -19.33 -8.72 -1.14
N TRP A 122 -18.92 -7.71 -0.38
CA TRP A 122 -18.08 -7.84 0.82
C TRP A 122 -18.89 -8.01 2.11
N GLY A 123 -20.18 -7.66 2.09
CA GLY A 123 -21.02 -7.51 3.29
C GLY A 123 -21.40 -8.82 3.99
N ASP A 124 -21.62 -9.90 3.25
CA ASP A 124 -22.21 -11.12 3.82
C ASP A 124 -21.20 -12.07 4.49
N ARG A 125 -19.93 -11.92 4.22
CA ARG A 125 -18.89 -12.85 4.73
C ARG A 125 -18.29 -12.41 6.05
N THR A 126 -18.31 -11.11 6.36
CA THR A 126 -17.69 -10.56 7.58
C THR A 126 -18.52 -10.80 8.84
N SER A 127 -19.85 -10.72 8.73
CA SER A 127 -20.77 -10.92 9.86
C SER A 127 -20.86 -12.38 10.31
N VAL A 128 -20.80 -13.33 9.38
CA VAL A 128 -20.89 -14.78 9.69
C VAL A 128 -19.60 -15.30 10.34
N ALA A 129 -18.42 -14.80 9.89
CA ALA A 129 -17.13 -15.19 10.45
C ALA A 129 -16.90 -14.62 11.86
N GLN A 130 -17.33 -13.38 12.11
CA GLN A 130 -17.26 -12.78 13.45
C GLN A 130 -18.17 -13.46 14.46
N ASN A 131 -19.37 -13.91 14.04
CA ASN A 131 -20.32 -14.57 14.93
C ASN A 131 -19.90 -16.02 15.30
N LYS A 132 -19.22 -16.74 14.38
CA LYS A 132 -18.66 -18.06 14.69
C LYS A 132 -17.43 -18.00 15.63
N GLN A 133 -16.65 -16.93 15.59
CA GLN A 133 -15.47 -16.78 16.45
C GLN A 133 -15.78 -16.20 17.84
N GLN A 134 -16.95 -15.61 18.04
CA GLN A 134 -17.38 -15.15 19.38
C GLN A 134 -17.94 -16.28 20.25
N GLY A 135 -18.33 -17.43 19.66
CA GLY A 135 -18.80 -18.61 20.39
C GLY A 135 -17.69 -19.44 21.01
N GLU A 136 -16.46 -19.36 20.53
CA GLU A 136 -15.31 -20.01 21.13
C GLU A 136 -14.56 -19.00 22.01
N ARG A 137 -14.53 -19.25 23.33
CA ARG A 137 -13.80 -18.46 24.33
C ARG A 137 -12.37 -18.20 23.84
N ARG A 138 -12.13 -17.04 23.23
CA ARG A 138 -10.75 -16.57 23.03
C ARG A 138 -10.14 -16.31 24.40
N PRO A 139 -8.99 -16.91 24.72
CA PRO A 139 -8.14 -16.40 25.80
C PRO A 139 -7.96 -14.90 25.54
N SER A 140 -8.11 -14.08 26.58
CA SER A 140 -7.95 -12.63 26.48
C SER A 140 -6.73 -12.29 25.65
N ALA A 141 -6.93 -11.56 24.53
CA ALA A 141 -5.84 -11.20 23.65
C ALA A 141 -4.73 -10.54 24.48
N PRO A 142 -3.49 -11.01 24.40
CA PRO A 142 -2.41 -10.47 25.21
C PRO A 142 -2.29 -8.97 24.96
N SER A 143 -2.11 -8.18 26.02
CA SER A 143 -1.89 -6.76 25.92
C SER A 143 -0.81 -6.48 24.87
N ARG A 144 -0.96 -5.44 24.05
CA ARG A 144 0.05 -5.07 23.03
C ARG A 144 1.48 -5.01 23.61
N ARG A 145 1.63 -4.52 24.86
CA ARG A 145 2.91 -4.53 25.58
C ARG A 145 3.42 -5.94 25.85
N GLY A 146 2.56 -6.87 26.26
CA GLY A 146 2.94 -8.26 26.49
C GLY A 146 3.30 -9.02 25.21
N LEU A 147 2.72 -8.65 24.05
CA LEU A 147 3.04 -9.24 22.77
C LEU A 147 4.45 -8.82 22.30
N VAL A 148 4.75 -7.52 22.36
CA VAL A 148 6.05 -6.95 21.95
C VAL A 148 7.19 -7.41 22.90
N SER A 149 6.88 -7.76 24.15
CA SER A 149 7.87 -8.26 25.10
C SER A 149 8.34 -9.68 24.81
N ARG A 150 7.67 -10.43 23.93
CA ARG A 150 8.08 -11.79 23.57
C ARG A 150 9.32 -11.78 22.69
N PRO A 151 10.39 -12.53 23.01
CA PRO A 151 11.65 -12.51 22.25
C PRO A 151 11.46 -12.76 20.74
N GLY A 152 10.67 -13.77 20.36
CA GLY A 152 10.42 -14.09 18.94
C GLY A 152 9.71 -12.98 18.17
N VAL A 153 8.79 -12.25 18.79
CA VAL A 153 8.09 -11.12 18.17
C VAL A 153 9.05 -9.95 17.93
N ARG A 154 9.90 -9.64 18.89
CA ARG A 154 10.93 -8.59 18.75
C ARG A 154 11.91 -8.90 17.63
N GLN A 155 12.38 -10.14 17.54
CA GLN A 155 13.30 -10.59 16.48
C GLN A 155 12.63 -10.51 15.11
N ALA A 156 11.38 -10.96 14.97
CA ALA A 156 10.62 -10.85 13.72
C ALA A 156 10.43 -9.37 13.32
N MET A 157 10.08 -8.49 14.26
CA MET A 157 9.94 -7.06 14.00
C MET A 157 11.26 -6.41 13.56
N ALA A 158 12.38 -6.75 14.24
CA ALA A 158 13.70 -6.25 13.88
C ALA A 158 14.12 -6.73 12.48
N GLY A 159 13.92 -8.03 12.19
CA GLY A 159 14.20 -8.59 10.86
C GLY A 159 13.37 -7.93 9.76
N PHE A 160 12.09 -7.72 10.01
CA PHE A 160 11.20 -7.03 9.06
C PHE A 160 11.60 -5.55 8.86
N LEU A 161 11.99 -4.85 9.93
CA LEU A 161 12.51 -3.49 9.84
C LEU A 161 13.77 -3.42 8.97
N CYS A 162 14.74 -4.32 9.20
CA CYS A 162 15.95 -4.38 8.40
C CYS A 162 15.66 -4.69 6.92
N TYR A 163 14.73 -5.62 6.66
CA TYR A 163 14.29 -5.94 5.30
C TYR A 163 13.69 -4.72 4.61
N CYS A 164 12.72 -4.06 5.24
CA CYS A 164 12.07 -2.88 4.67
C CYS A 164 13.07 -1.72 4.47
N ALA A 165 14.02 -1.53 5.38
CA ALA A 165 15.05 -0.51 5.26
C ALA A 165 15.96 -0.78 4.05
N LEU A 166 16.40 -2.02 3.87
CA LEU A 166 17.21 -2.44 2.73
C LEU A 166 16.46 -2.25 1.40
N GLU A 167 15.25 -2.80 1.32
CA GLU A 167 14.39 -2.72 0.13
C GLU A 167 14.12 -1.26 -0.26
N SER A 168 13.72 -0.42 0.70
CA SER A 168 13.45 0.99 0.45
C SER A 168 14.71 1.75 0.04
N SER A 169 15.87 1.46 0.67
CA SER A 169 17.14 2.10 0.32
C SER A 169 17.58 1.73 -1.10
N CYS A 170 17.50 0.45 -1.46
CA CYS A 170 17.82 0.01 -2.83
C CYS A 170 16.88 0.65 -3.86
N GLY A 171 15.57 0.64 -3.62
CA GLY A 171 14.59 1.21 -4.55
C GLY A 171 14.72 2.72 -4.72
N LEU A 172 15.03 3.47 -3.66
CA LEU A 172 15.18 4.92 -3.73
C LEU A 172 16.49 5.37 -4.36
N TRP A 173 17.61 4.67 -4.09
CA TRP A 173 18.93 5.12 -4.46
C TRP A 173 19.47 4.50 -5.75
N SER A 174 18.92 3.37 -6.23
CA SER A 174 19.41 2.71 -7.45
C SER A 174 19.33 3.63 -8.67
N SER A 175 18.21 4.30 -8.91
CA SER A 175 18.10 5.27 -10.03
C SER A 175 19.10 6.41 -9.90
N THR A 176 19.28 6.95 -8.69
CA THR A 176 20.22 8.04 -8.43
C THR A 176 21.66 7.60 -8.68
N LEU A 177 22.03 6.41 -8.25
CA LEU A 177 23.35 5.81 -8.48
C LEU A 177 23.61 5.62 -9.99
N LEU A 178 22.64 5.12 -10.74
CA LEU A 178 22.75 4.91 -12.17
C LEU A 178 22.91 6.24 -12.93
N VAL A 179 22.17 7.27 -12.55
CA VAL A 179 22.28 8.59 -13.20
C VAL A 179 23.58 9.30 -12.81
N LEU A 180 23.86 9.47 -11.51
CA LEU A 180 24.97 10.28 -11.03
C LEU A 180 26.30 9.52 -11.05
N GLY A 181 26.28 8.21 -10.78
CA GLY A 181 27.49 7.39 -10.73
C GLY A 181 27.94 6.83 -12.10
N HIS A 182 26.96 6.51 -12.95
CA HIS A 182 27.24 5.86 -14.25
C HIS A 182 26.82 6.67 -15.46
N GLY A 183 26.25 7.86 -15.31
CA GLY A 183 25.85 8.75 -16.40
C GLY A 183 24.72 8.22 -17.28
N ILE A 184 23.93 7.25 -16.77
CA ILE A 184 22.83 6.65 -17.50
C ILE A 184 21.69 7.66 -17.57
N PRO A 185 21.02 7.83 -18.75
CA PRO A 185 19.86 8.71 -18.86
C PRO A 185 18.78 8.35 -17.84
N ALA A 186 18.14 9.37 -17.22
CA ALA A 186 17.16 9.20 -16.15
C ALA A 186 16.01 8.26 -16.51
N GLN A 187 15.57 8.27 -17.79
CA GLN A 187 14.54 7.36 -18.30
C GLN A 187 14.98 5.89 -18.23
N THR A 188 16.20 5.61 -18.66
CA THR A 188 16.76 4.24 -18.63
C THR A 188 17.05 3.82 -17.19
N ALA A 189 17.54 4.73 -16.35
CA ALA A 189 17.79 4.48 -14.93
C ALA A 189 16.49 4.13 -14.19
N ALA A 190 15.38 4.79 -14.51
CA ALA A 190 14.08 4.49 -13.93
C ALA A 190 13.50 3.12 -14.35
N LEU A 191 13.93 2.58 -15.50
CA LEU A 191 13.53 1.23 -15.95
C LEU A 191 14.37 0.12 -15.31
N LEU A 192 15.61 0.44 -14.91
CA LEU A 192 16.58 -0.52 -14.37
C LEU A 192 16.57 -0.60 -12.83
N ALA A 193 15.95 0.36 -12.17
CA ALA A 193 15.86 0.48 -10.71
C ALA A 193 14.59 -0.15 -10.17
#